data_629a928f5399c781738ae9d21c8ffb59
#
_entry.id   629a928f5399c781738ae9d21c8ffb59
#
_cell.length_a   1.000
_cell.length_b   1.000
_cell.length_c   1.000
_cell.angle_alpha   90.00
_cell.angle_beta   90.00
_cell.angle_gamma   90.00
#
_symmetry.space_group_name_H-M   'P 1'
#
loop_
_entity.id
_entity.type
_entity.pdbx_description
1 polymer ?
#
loop_
_entity_poly.entity_id
_entity_poly.type
_entity_poly.pdbx_seq_one_letter_code
_entity_poly.pdbx_strand_id
1 'polypeptide(L)'
;VKGLSIFYIFIALLMFGLLNQQHLYLNIIAIILALLVLVGLFKIEQKQNNPFLPTNEFNRSIMLAFITDLFIAMSLIGYNLYIPVYLQEQLGLSPLQSGFVILPLSVAWIILNFNLAKIEANFTRKALYISAFTVLLICSVIILFGMKVPLLIAFSVIFAGLSFGYVYTKNSVIVQEESSPRNMKKMMSFYALTKNLGSSVGSTIMGYM
;
A
#
# COMPACT_ATOMS: atom_id res chain seq x y z
N VAL A 1 -16.83 -15.23 -15.84
CA VAL A 1 -17.11 -16.06 -14.66
C VAL A 1 -15.87 -16.81 -14.20
N LYS A 2 -15.11 -17.49 -15.10
CA LYS A 2 -13.93 -18.30 -14.72
C LYS A 2 -12.82 -17.49 -14.00
N GLY A 3 -12.47 -16.32 -14.51
CA GLY A 3 -11.43 -15.49 -13.90
C GLY A 3 -11.79 -15.02 -12.50
N LEU A 4 -13.05 -14.65 -12.29
CA LEU A 4 -13.55 -14.22 -10.99
C LEU A 4 -13.47 -15.35 -9.95
N SER A 5 -13.83 -16.59 -10.33
CA SER A 5 -13.74 -17.75 -9.44
C SER A 5 -12.29 -18.06 -9.05
N ILE A 6 -11.35 -18.00 -10.01
CA ILE A 6 -9.91 -18.18 -9.73
C ILE A 6 -9.38 -17.07 -8.81
N PHE A 7 -9.86 -15.85 -9.00
CA PHE A 7 -9.51 -14.72 -8.14
C PHE A 7 -9.99 -14.92 -6.68
N TYR A 8 -11.21 -15.45 -6.46
CA TYR A 8 -11.69 -15.80 -5.12
C TYR A 8 -10.84 -16.90 -4.48
N ILE A 9 -10.42 -17.91 -5.25
CA ILE A 9 -9.51 -18.96 -4.75
C ILE A 9 -8.17 -18.34 -4.33
N PHE A 10 -7.62 -17.43 -5.12
CA PHE A 10 -6.40 -16.67 -4.76
C PHE A 10 -6.56 -15.94 -3.44
N ILE A 11 -7.65 -15.16 -3.27
CA ILE A 11 -7.92 -14.43 -2.03
C ILE A 11 -8.07 -15.39 -0.83
N ALA A 12 -8.82 -16.47 -0.99
CA ALA A 12 -9.04 -17.44 0.08
C ALA A 12 -7.72 -18.10 0.54
N LEU A 13 -6.88 -18.52 -0.40
CA LEU A 13 -5.56 -19.08 -0.09
C LEU A 13 -4.63 -18.08 0.58
N LEU A 14 -4.63 -16.82 0.09
CA LEU A 14 -3.82 -15.76 0.66
C LEU A 14 -4.27 -15.44 2.10
N MET A 15 -5.58 -15.30 2.32
CA MET A 15 -6.12 -15.03 3.65
C MET A 15 -5.86 -16.20 4.60
N PHE A 16 -6.04 -17.44 4.15
CA PHE A 16 -5.71 -18.61 4.96
C PHE A 16 -4.23 -18.60 5.37
N GLY A 17 -3.32 -18.36 4.42
CA GLY A 17 -1.88 -18.31 4.69
C GLY A 17 -1.46 -17.15 5.62
N LEU A 18 -2.21 -16.05 5.64
CA LEU A 18 -1.91 -14.90 6.49
C LEU A 18 -2.54 -15.00 7.89
N LEU A 19 -3.73 -15.57 8.01
CA LEU A 19 -4.51 -15.55 9.26
C LEU A 19 -4.34 -16.81 10.11
N ASN A 20 -3.86 -17.91 9.55
CA ASN A 20 -3.67 -19.14 10.32
C ASN A 20 -2.45 -19.01 11.25
N GLN A 21 -2.68 -19.10 12.55
CA GLN A 21 -1.63 -18.96 13.57
C GLN A 21 -1.04 -20.29 14.04
N GLN A 22 -1.60 -21.42 13.59
CA GLN A 22 -1.25 -22.73 14.18
C GLN A 22 -0.04 -23.40 13.53
N HIS A 23 0.17 -23.23 12.22
CA HIS A 23 1.19 -23.98 11.47
C HIS A 23 1.88 -23.15 10.41
N LEU A 24 3.07 -22.65 10.71
CA LEU A 24 3.87 -21.80 9.80
C LEU A 24 4.12 -22.44 8.43
N TYR A 25 4.36 -23.76 8.38
CA TYR A 25 4.59 -24.46 7.10
C TYR A 25 3.35 -24.46 6.20
N LEU A 26 2.13 -24.60 6.78
CA LEU A 26 0.88 -24.51 6.03
C LEU A 26 0.65 -23.10 5.48
N ASN A 27 1.04 -22.09 6.23
CA ASN A 27 0.96 -20.70 5.78
C ASN A 27 1.85 -20.44 4.58
N ILE A 28 3.11 -20.90 4.63
CA ILE A 28 4.05 -20.77 3.51
C ILE A 28 3.51 -21.49 2.27
N ILE A 29 3.01 -22.73 2.42
CA ILE A 29 2.43 -23.48 1.32
C ILE A 29 1.22 -22.75 0.73
N ALA A 30 0.31 -22.24 1.57
CA ALA A 30 -0.86 -21.52 1.11
C ALA A 30 -0.51 -20.24 0.36
N ILE A 31 0.48 -19.47 0.83
CA ILE A 31 0.97 -18.27 0.15
C ILE A 31 1.60 -18.64 -1.20
N ILE A 32 2.43 -19.69 -1.26
CA ILE A 32 3.03 -20.15 -2.53
C ILE A 32 1.93 -20.57 -3.51
N LEU A 33 0.93 -21.32 -3.05
CA LEU A 33 -0.21 -21.74 -3.88
C LEU A 33 -1.01 -20.51 -4.35
N ALA A 34 -1.24 -19.52 -3.49
CA ALA A 34 -1.90 -18.27 -3.87
C ALA A 34 -1.14 -17.55 -4.99
N LEU A 35 0.18 -17.44 -4.89
CA LEU A 35 1.01 -16.83 -5.93
C LEU A 35 0.96 -17.62 -7.24
N LEU A 36 0.97 -18.94 -7.20
CA LEU A 36 0.81 -19.80 -8.41
C LEU A 36 -0.56 -19.60 -9.05
N VAL A 37 -1.63 -19.54 -8.25
CA VAL A 37 -2.99 -19.25 -8.73
C VAL A 37 -3.07 -17.86 -9.35
N LEU A 38 -2.42 -16.85 -8.79
CA LEU A 38 -2.35 -15.50 -9.35
C LEU A 38 -1.66 -15.52 -10.73
N VAL A 39 -0.52 -16.18 -10.86
CA VAL A 39 0.18 -16.33 -12.16
C VAL A 39 -0.70 -17.07 -13.16
N GLY A 40 -1.39 -18.13 -12.73
CA GLY A 40 -2.36 -18.86 -13.56
C GLY A 40 -3.51 -17.97 -14.01
N LEU A 41 -4.06 -17.15 -13.12
CA LEU A 41 -5.09 -16.17 -13.43
C LEU A 41 -4.63 -15.22 -14.55
N PHE A 42 -3.44 -14.63 -14.43
CA PHE A 42 -2.90 -13.75 -15.45
C PHE A 42 -2.81 -14.45 -16.83
N LYS A 43 -2.29 -15.67 -16.87
CA LYS A 43 -2.17 -16.45 -18.12
C LYS A 43 -3.53 -16.81 -18.75
N ILE A 44 -4.53 -17.11 -17.92
CA ILE A 44 -5.88 -17.46 -18.37
C ILE A 44 -6.58 -16.20 -18.91
N GLU A 45 -6.49 -15.09 -18.19
CA GLU A 45 -7.12 -13.83 -18.56
C GLU A 45 -6.54 -13.22 -19.83
N GLN A 46 -5.24 -13.39 -20.09
CA GLN A 46 -4.60 -12.96 -21.35
C GLN A 46 -5.21 -13.61 -22.60
N LYS A 47 -5.81 -14.79 -22.48
CA LYS A 47 -6.40 -15.55 -23.59
C LYS A 47 -7.90 -15.29 -23.77
N GLN A 48 -8.53 -14.48 -22.90
CA GLN A 48 -9.97 -14.24 -22.96
C GLN A 48 -10.31 -13.00 -23.79
N ASN A 49 -11.37 -13.08 -24.59
CA ASN A 49 -11.87 -11.94 -25.38
C ASN A 49 -12.47 -10.82 -24.51
N ASN A 50 -13.03 -11.16 -23.34
CA ASN A 50 -13.54 -10.22 -22.34
C ASN A 50 -12.96 -10.56 -20.97
N PRO A 51 -11.68 -10.21 -20.71
CA PRO A 51 -11.04 -10.55 -19.47
C PRO A 51 -11.67 -9.81 -18.27
N PHE A 52 -11.75 -10.51 -17.15
CA PHE A 52 -12.09 -9.91 -15.87
C PHE A 52 -10.99 -8.93 -15.43
N LEU A 53 -9.73 -9.35 -15.54
CA LEU A 53 -8.55 -8.53 -15.35
C LEU A 53 -7.97 -8.13 -16.72
N PRO A 54 -7.88 -6.84 -17.07
CA PRO A 54 -7.36 -6.40 -18.36
C PRO A 54 -5.83 -6.53 -18.41
N THR A 55 -5.35 -7.77 -18.43
CA THR A 55 -3.92 -8.12 -18.37
C THR A 55 -3.09 -7.55 -19.51
N ASN A 56 -3.74 -7.29 -20.66
CA ASN A 56 -3.08 -6.71 -21.86
C ASN A 56 -2.70 -5.23 -21.67
N GLU A 57 -3.23 -4.55 -20.66
CA GLU A 57 -2.94 -3.15 -20.35
C GLU A 57 -1.82 -2.98 -19.31
N PHE A 58 -1.36 -4.09 -18.71
CA PHE A 58 -0.26 -4.05 -17.74
C PHE A 58 1.07 -3.77 -18.44
N ASN A 59 1.37 -2.50 -18.63
CA ASN A 59 2.69 -2.04 -19.00
C ASN A 59 3.62 -1.91 -17.79
N ARG A 60 4.87 -1.55 -18.03
CA ARG A 60 5.87 -1.42 -16.96
C ARG A 60 5.48 -0.38 -15.89
N SER A 61 4.90 0.75 -16.30
CA SER A 61 4.51 1.82 -15.37
C SER A 61 3.36 1.40 -14.47
N ILE A 62 2.32 0.81 -15.05
CA ILE A 62 1.17 0.28 -14.30
C ILE A 62 1.64 -0.82 -13.32
N MET A 63 2.47 -1.76 -13.79
CA MET A 63 2.99 -2.82 -12.93
C MET A 63 3.80 -2.27 -11.76
N LEU A 64 4.67 -1.30 -12.00
CA LEU A 64 5.43 -0.63 -10.94
C LEU A 64 4.51 0.12 -9.97
N ALA A 65 3.45 0.78 -10.46
CA ALA A 65 2.47 1.45 -9.61
C ALA A 65 1.76 0.45 -8.68
N PHE A 66 1.35 -0.72 -9.18
CA PHE A 66 0.72 -1.78 -8.36
C PHE A 66 1.68 -2.32 -7.30
N ILE A 67 2.92 -2.64 -7.68
CA ILE A 67 3.93 -3.18 -6.75
C ILE A 67 4.28 -2.14 -5.69
N THR A 68 4.55 -0.91 -6.07
CA THR A 68 4.90 0.15 -5.12
C THR A 68 3.75 0.44 -4.17
N ASP A 69 2.49 0.44 -4.64
CA ASP A 69 1.33 0.65 -3.79
C ASP A 69 1.07 -0.50 -2.83
N LEU A 70 1.35 -1.73 -3.23
CA LEU A 70 1.27 -2.86 -2.31
C LEU A 70 2.18 -2.63 -1.09
N PHE A 71 3.46 -2.29 -1.32
CA PHE A 71 4.42 -2.03 -0.24
C PHE A 71 4.11 -0.77 0.56
N ILE A 72 3.66 0.29 -0.11
CA ILE A 72 3.25 1.53 0.54
C ILE A 72 2.02 1.29 1.44
N ALA A 73 1.03 0.51 0.98
CA ALA A 73 -0.14 0.16 1.78
C ALA A 73 0.24 -0.68 3.01
N MET A 74 1.19 -1.62 2.87
CA MET A 74 1.75 -2.36 4.00
C MET A 74 2.39 -1.42 5.03
N SER A 75 3.16 -0.44 4.58
CA SER A 75 3.83 0.53 5.46
C SER A 75 2.83 1.48 6.13
N LEU A 76 1.85 1.99 5.37
CA LEU A 76 0.88 2.97 5.85
C LEU A 76 0.02 2.44 7.00
N ILE A 77 -0.28 1.14 7.03
CA ILE A 77 -1.03 0.53 8.13
C ILE A 77 -0.26 0.65 9.46
N GLY A 78 1.08 0.58 9.42
CA GLY A 78 1.93 0.81 10.58
C GLY A 78 1.72 2.22 11.16
N TYR A 79 1.71 3.22 10.31
CA TYR A 79 1.51 4.61 10.73
C TYR A 79 0.09 4.89 11.23
N ASN A 80 -0.93 4.32 10.58
CA ASN A 80 -2.33 4.64 10.88
C ASN A 80 -2.93 3.80 12.01
N LEU A 81 -2.43 2.61 12.25
CA LEU A 81 -2.95 1.69 13.26
C LEU A 81 -1.98 1.48 14.41
N TYR A 82 -0.74 1.07 14.10
CA TYR A 82 0.17 0.61 15.15
C TYR A 82 0.81 1.75 15.94
N ILE A 83 1.14 2.88 15.31
CA ILE A 83 1.64 4.04 16.07
C ILE A 83 0.59 4.58 17.04
N PRO A 84 -0.69 4.83 16.68
CA PRO A 84 -1.72 5.22 17.62
C PRO A 84 -1.90 4.23 18.79
N VAL A 85 -1.91 2.92 18.49
CA VAL A 85 -2.01 1.87 19.52
C VAL A 85 -0.82 1.95 20.48
N TYR A 86 0.39 2.04 19.94
CA TYR A 86 1.60 2.19 20.75
C TYR A 86 1.56 3.44 21.65
N LEU A 87 1.14 4.58 21.11
CA LEU A 87 1.00 5.82 21.88
C LEU A 87 0.02 5.69 23.05
N GLN A 88 -1.07 4.94 22.85
CA GLN A 88 -2.08 4.71 23.87
C GLN A 88 -1.62 3.69 24.91
N GLU A 89 -1.15 2.53 24.48
CA GLU A 89 -0.83 1.41 25.37
C GLU A 89 0.51 1.57 26.09
N GLN A 90 1.53 2.11 25.43
CA GLN A 90 2.89 2.20 25.98
C GLN A 90 3.20 3.56 26.59
N LEU A 91 2.64 4.64 26.04
CA LEU A 91 2.89 6.00 26.52
C LEU A 91 1.70 6.57 27.34
N GLY A 92 0.59 5.83 27.45
CA GLY A 92 -0.58 6.23 28.22
C GLY A 92 -1.32 7.44 27.68
N LEU A 93 -1.15 7.77 26.39
CA LEU A 93 -1.86 8.89 25.77
C LEU A 93 -3.33 8.53 25.56
N SER A 94 -4.21 9.53 25.71
CA SER A 94 -5.61 9.36 25.35
C SER A 94 -5.77 9.14 23.84
N PRO A 95 -6.88 8.52 23.37
CA PRO A 95 -7.18 8.36 21.94
C PRO A 95 -7.11 9.70 21.17
N LEU A 96 -7.60 10.78 21.79
CA LEU A 96 -7.56 12.11 21.20
C LEU A 96 -6.12 12.63 21.04
N GLN A 97 -5.28 12.49 22.07
CA GLN A 97 -3.86 12.89 22.00
C GLN A 97 -3.10 12.08 20.95
N SER A 98 -3.32 10.77 20.88
CA SER A 98 -2.72 9.90 19.86
C SER A 98 -3.15 10.32 18.46
N GLY A 99 -4.43 10.68 18.26
CA GLY A 99 -4.96 11.23 17.03
C GLY A 99 -4.25 12.53 16.62
N PHE A 100 -4.00 13.43 17.56
CA PHE A 100 -3.26 14.66 17.29
C PHE A 100 -1.79 14.42 16.88
N VAL A 101 -1.16 13.39 17.40
CA VAL A 101 0.21 13.01 16.99
C VAL A 101 0.25 12.53 15.54
N ILE A 102 -0.80 11.84 15.07
CA ILE A 102 -0.87 11.28 13.70
C ILE A 102 -1.52 12.25 12.70
N LEU A 103 -2.36 13.17 13.16
CA LEU A 103 -3.04 14.15 12.30
C LEU A 103 -2.12 14.83 11.27
N PRO A 104 -0.88 15.25 11.62
CA PRO A 104 0.04 15.87 10.69
C PRO A 104 0.33 15.05 9.43
N LEU A 105 0.26 13.72 9.48
CA LEU A 105 0.40 12.85 8.30
C LEU A 105 -0.65 13.20 7.23
N SER A 106 -1.91 13.25 7.63
CA SER A 106 -3.02 13.56 6.71
C SER A 106 -2.97 14.98 6.20
N VAL A 107 -2.63 15.94 7.06
CA VAL A 107 -2.49 17.36 6.68
C VAL A 107 -1.37 17.53 5.66
N ALA A 108 -0.21 16.91 5.89
CA ALA A 108 0.92 16.96 4.97
C ALA A 108 0.58 16.33 3.61
N TRP A 109 -0.15 15.21 3.60
CA TRP A 109 -0.66 14.59 2.38
C TRP A 109 -1.55 15.55 1.57
N ILE A 110 -2.49 16.21 2.22
CA ILE A 110 -3.38 17.19 1.59
C ILE A 110 -2.57 18.36 1.01
N ILE A 111 -1.66 18.93 1.79
CA ILE A 111 -0.79 20.05 1.36
C ILE A 111 0.03 19.66 0.13
N LEU A 112 0.58 18.44 0.11
CA LEU A 112 1.30 17.93 -1.03
C LEU A 112 0.42 17.90 -2.28
N ASN A 113 -0.79 17.34 -2.18
CA ASN A 113 -1.70 17.20 -3.32
C ASN A 113 -2.06 18.56 -3.95
N PHE A 114 -2.26 19.59 -3.14
CA PHE A 114 -2.48 20.96 -3.66
C PHE A 114 -1.27 21.54 -4.40
N ASN A 115 -0.06 21.08 -4.07
CA ASN A 115 1.18 21.58 -4.68
C ASN A 115 1.79 20.59 -5.69
N LEU A 116 1.16 19.45 -5.94
CA LEU A 116 1.73 18.35 -6.73
C LEU A 116 2.18 18.79 -8.12
N ALA A 117 1.35 19.56 -8.84
CA ALA A 117 1.68 20.06 -10.17
C ALA A 117 2.92 20.95 -10.19
N LYS A 118 3.08 21.80 -9.18
CA LYS A 118 4.27 22.68 -9.04
C LYS A 118 5.54 21.87 -8.75
N ILE A 119 5.42 20.84 -7.92
CA ILE A 119 6.53 19.96 -7.56
C ILE A 119 6.98 19.17 -8.80
N GLU A 120 6.04 18.57 -9.53
CA GLU A 120 6.32 17.82 -10.74
C GLU A 120 6.87 18.67 -11.90
N ALA A 121 6.58 19.95 -11.94
CA ALA A 121 7.17 20.86 -12.91
C ALA A 121 8.68 21.10 -12.70
N ASN A 122 9.17 20.97 -11.46
CA ASN A 122 10.55 21.26 -11.10
C ASN A 122 11.44 20.02 -10.91
N PHE A 123 10.84 18.84 -10.73
CA PHE A 123 11.57 17.61 -10.42
C PHE A 123 11.15 16.46 -11.32
N THR A 124 12.11 15.61 -11.65
CA THR A 124 11.81 14.41 -12.44
C THR A 124 11.02 13.39 -11.61
N ARG A 125 10.12 12.63 -12.26
CA ARG A 125 9.35 11.55 -11.64
C ARG A 125 10.25 10.61 -10.84
N LYS A 126 11.38 10.18 -11.44
CA LYS A 126 12.36 9.29 -10.79
C LYS A 126 12.91 9.89 -9.50
N ALA A 127 13.30 11.17 -9.51
CA ALA A 127 13.84 11.84 -8.32
C ALA A 127 12.80 11.90 -7.19
N LEU A 128 11.54 12.20 -7.53
CA LEU A 128 10.46 12.29 -6.56
C LEU A 128 10.14 10.93 -5.91
N TYR A 129 10.13 9.83 -6.67
CA TYR A 129 9.97 8.48 -6.09
C TYR A 129 11.14 8.11 -5.18
N ILE A 130 12.38 8.35 -5.62
CA ILE A 130 13.56 8.08 -4.81
C ILE A 130 13.52 8.90 -3.51
N SER A 131 13.22 10.20 -3.59
CA SER A 131 13.10 11.05 -2.41
C SER A 131 11.99 10.58 -1.47
N ALA A 132 10.80 10.22 -1.99
CA ALA A 132 9.71 9.73 -1.17
C ALA A 132 10.08 8.45 -0.40
N PHE A 133 10.66 7.45 -1.05
CA PHE A 133 11.09 6.23 -0.37
C PHE A 133 12.24 6.46 0.60
N THR A 134 13.21 7.32 0.25
CA THR A 134 14.31 7.68 1.16
C THR A 134 13.79 8.39 2.40
N VAL A 135 12.86 9.33 2.25
CA VAL A 135 12.23 10.03 3.37
C VAL A 135 11.44 9.06 4.25
N LEU A 136 10.66 8.13 3.67
CA LEU A 136 9.95 7.10 4.43
C LEU A 136 10.90 6.22 5.24
N LEU A 137 12.04 5.83 4.66
CA LEU A 137 13.06 5.04 5.37
C LEU A 137 13.62 5.84 6.54
N ILE A 138 13.99 7.10 6.33
CA ILE A 138 14.51 7.99 7.39
C ILE A 138 13.46 8.16 8.49
N CYS A 139 12.20 8.43 8.15
CA CYS A 139 11.11 8.57 9.11
C CYS A 139 10.92 7.28 9.94
N SER A 140 10.98 6.12 9.29
CA SER A 140 10.86 4.83 9.99
C SER A 140 12.01 4.61 10.97
N VAL A 141 13.23 4.97 10.59
CA VAL A 141 14.41 4.91 11.48
C VAL A 141 14.27 5.89 12.65
N ILE A 142 13.85 7.13 12.40
CA ILE A 142 13.62 8.12 13.46
C ILE A 142 12.57 7.63 14.44
N ILE A 143 11.46 7.08 13.95
CA ILE A 143 10.41 6.52 14.80
C ILE A 143 10.95 5.36 15.64
N LEU A 144 11.70 4.44 15.03
CA LEU A 144 12.27 3.27 15.73
C LEU A 144 13.11 3.67 16.96
N PHE A 145 13.95 4.70 16.81
CA PHE A 145 14.79 5.18 17.91
C PHE A 145 14.09 6.21 18.83
N GLY A 146 13.08 6.89 18.31
CA GLY A 146 12.36 7.98 18.99
C GLY A 146 10.96 7.62 19.49
N MET A 147 10.60 6.34 19.57
CA MET A 147 9.24 5.91 19.92
C MET A 147 8.73 6.45 21.27
N LYS A 148 9.62 6.75 22.21
CA LYS A 148 9.28 7.29 23.53
C LYS A 148 8.94 8.79 23.53
N VAL A 149 9.14 9.48 22.41
CA VAL A 149 8.96 10.94 22.30
C VAL A 149 7.84 11.26 21.31
N PRO A 150 6.59 11.52 21.76
CA PRO A 150 5.45 11.77 20.86
C PRO A 150 5.68 12.91 19.86
N LEU A 151 6.40 13.96 20.29
CA LEU A 151 6.72 15.11 19.45
C LEU A 151 7.62 14.72 18.27
N LEU A 152 8.57 13.80 18.48
CA LEU A 152 9.45 13.30 17.42
C LEU A 152 8.68 12.42 16.42
N ILE A 153 7.73 11.64 16.91
CA ILE A 153 6.80 10.90 16.06
C ILE A 153 5.97 11.86 15.22
N ALA A 154 5.34 12.87 15.84
CA ALA A 154 4.53 13.87 15.16
C ALA A 154 5.33 14.61 14.07
N PHE A 155 6.57 14.96 14.33
CA PHE A 155 7.46 15.56 13.34
C PHE A 155 7.76 14.60 12.18
N SER A 156 8.08 13.34 12.48
CA SER A 156 8.40 12.33 11.45
C SER A 156 7.21 12.03 10.55
N VAL A 157 6.00 11.95 11.09
CA VAL A 157 4.80 11.64 10.30
C VAL A 157 4.40 12.76 9.32
N ILE A 158 4.86 14.01 9.51
CA ILE A 158 4.69 15.09 8.52
C ILE A 158 5.38 14.68 7.21
N PHE A 159 6.65 14.30 7.29
CA PHE A 159 7.43 13.92 6.12
C PHE A 159 6.95 12.57 5.54
N ALA A 160 6.55 11.64 6.39
CA ALA A 160 5.93 10.40 5.94
C ALA A 160 4.63 10.70 5.16
N GLY A 161 3.81 11.65 5.62
CA GLY A 161 2.58 12.08 4.94
C GLY A 161 2.83 12.68 3.56
N LEU A 162 3.89 13.49 3.40
CA LEU A 162 4.31 13.99 2.09
C LEU A 162 4.70 12.83 1.16
N SER A 163 5.45 11.86 1.66
CA SER A 163 5.92 10.72 0.87
C SER A 163 4.78 9.77 0.47
N PHE A 164 3.92 9.39 1.41
CA PHE A 164 2.72 8.60 1.13
C PHE A 164 1.79 9.33 0.16
N GLY A 165 1.58 10.63 0.37
CA GLY A 165 0.76 11.47 -0.48
C GLY A 165 1.24 11.47 -1.93
N TYR A 166 2.55 11.65 -2.14
CA TYR A 166 3.13 11.61 -3.49
C TYR A 166 2.92 10.26 -4.16
N VAL A 167 3.37 9.17 -3.53
CA VAL A 167 3.35 7.84 -4.16
C VAL A 167 1.93 7.39 -4.45
N TYR A 168 1.01 7.49 -3.50
CA TYR A 168 -0.40 7.09 -3.69
C TYR A 168 -1.09 7.89 -4.79
N THR A 169 -0.93 9.21 -4.77
CA THR A 169 -1.59 10.08 -5.77
C THR A 169 -1.00 9.84 -7.14
N LYS A 170 0.33 9.79 -7.26
CA LYS A 170 0.99 9.60 -8.56
C LYS A 170 0.72 8.22 -9.16
N ASN A 171 0.76 7.16 -8.36
CA ASN A 171 0.44 5.82 -8.83
C ASN A 171 -1.01 5.73 -9.31
N SER A 172 -1.95 6.35 -8.57
CA SER A 172 -3.36 6.42 -8.98
C SER A 172 -3.52 7.13 -10.33
N VAL A 173 -2.83 8.26 -10.53
CA VAL A 173 -2.84 9.00 -11.79
C VAL A 173 -2.23 8.16 -12.93
N ILE A 174 -1.09 7.50 -12.70
CA ILE A 174 -0.47 6.62 -13.71
C ILE A 174 -1.44 5.52 -14.15
N VAL A 175 -2.10 4.85 -13.21
CA VAL A 175 -3.06 3.79 -13.53
C VAL A 175 -4.25 4.34 -14.34
N GLN A 176 -4.71 5.55 -14.03
CA GLN A 176 -5.81 6.20 -14.77
C GLN A 176 -5.39 6.63 -16.19
N GLU A 177 -4.24 7.29 -16.32
CA GLU A 177 -3.78 7.86 -17.57
C GLU A 177 -3.32 6.80 -18.57
N GLU A 178 -2.68 5.74 -18.08
CA GLU A 178 -2.12 4.69 -18.93
C GLU A 178 -3.12 3.53 -19.20
N SER A 179 -4.29 3.54 -18.58
CA SER A 179 -5.37 2.59 -18.87
C SER A 179 -6.28 3.10 -19.98
N SER A 180 -6.74 2.20 -20.86
CA SER A 180 -7.74 2.56 -21.88
C SER A 180 -9.06 3.00 -21.22
N PRO A 181 -9.80 3.94 -21.83
CA PRO A 181 -11.10 4.40 -21.30
C PRO A 181 -12.10 3.26 -21.06
N ARG A 182 -12.02 2.20 -21.87
CA ARG A 182 -12.87 0.99 -21.74
C ARG A 182 -12.59 0.20 -20.47
N ASN A 183 -11.32 0.10 -20.07
CA ASN A 183 -10.88 -0.76 -18.97
C ASN A 183 -10.48 0.02 -17.72
N MET A 184 -10.46 1.35 -17.76
CA MET A 184 -10.03 2.20 -16.65
C MET A 184 -10.76 1.86 -15.33
N LYS A 185 -12.09 1.65 -15.39
CA LYS A 185 -12.86 1.27 -14.19
C LYS A 185 -12.40 -0.07 -13.59
N LYS A 186 -12.13 -1.05 -14.44
CA LYS A 186 -11.61 -2.37 -14.01
C LYS A 186 -10.22 -2.22 -13.39
N MET A 187 -9.32 -1.50 -14.08
CA MET A 187 -7.95 -1.26 -13.58
C MET A 187 -7.95 -0.56 -12.22
N MET A 188 -8.77 0.49 -12.05
CA MET A 188 -8.89 1.19 -10.77
C MET A 188 -9.49 0.31 -9.66
N SER A 189 -10.41 -0.59 -9.98
CA SER A 189 -10.93 -1.57 -9.01
C SER A 189 -9.84 -2.55 -8.55
N PHE A 190 -9.02 -3.06 -9.48
CA PHE A 190 -7.87 -3.91 -9.14
C PHE A 190 -6.78 -3.17 -8.36
N TYR A 191 -6.54 -1.93 -8.74
CA TYR A 191 -5.63 -1.06 -8.02
C TYR A 191 -6.07 -0.84 -6.56
N ALA A 192 -7.35 -0.59 -6.33
CA ALA A 192 -7.92 -0.51 -4.98
C ALA A 192 -7.80 -1.83 -4.20
N LEU A 193 -8.04 -2.97 -4.88
CA LEU A 193 -7.84 -4.30 -4.28
C LEU A 193 -6.38 -4.54 -3.87
N THR A 194 -5.42 -4.13 -4.68
CA THR A 194 -3.99 -4.25 -4.36
C THR A 194 -3.64 -3.46 -3.10
N LYS A 195 -4.18 -2.26 -2.93
CA LYS A 195 -4.03 -1.47 -1.69
C LYS A 195 -4.60 -2.20 -0.47
N ASN A 196 -5.81 -2.74 -0.59
CA ASN A 196 -6.44 -3.48 0.50
C ASN A 196 -5.66 -4.75 0.86
N LEU A 197 -5.14 -5.48 -0.14
CA LEU A 197 -4.26 -6.62 0.08
C LEU A 197 -2.98 -6.21 0.78
N GLY A 198 -2.34 -5.12 0.34
CA GLY A 198 -1.16 -4.57 1.00
C GLY A 198 -1.41 -4.24 2.46
N SER A 199 -2.52 -3.55 2.76
CA SER A 199 -2.91 -3.25 4.15
C SER A 199 -3.17 -4.51 4.97
N SER A 200 -3.84 -5.52 4.40
CA SER A 200 -4.09 -6.80 5.08
C SER A 200 -2.81 -7.57 5.37
N VAL A 201 -1.90 -7.65 4.39
CA VAL A 201 -0.58 -8.27 4.58
C VAL A 201 0.23 -7.51 5.62
N GLY A 202 0.24 -6.18 5.54
CA GLY A 202 0.94 -5.31 6.48
C GLY A 202 0.43 -5.48 7.91
N SER A 203 -0.89 -5.48 8.11
CA SER A 203 -1.49 -5.67 9.44
C SER A 203 -1.16 -7.06 10.01
N THR A 204 -1.17 -8.09 9.16
CA THR A 204 -0.81 -9.45 9.60
C THR A 204 0.65 -9.53 10.05
N ILE A 205 1.59 -9.03 9.24
CA ILE A 205 3.02 -9.04 9.58
C ILE A 205 3.28 -8.29 10.88
N MET A 206 2.69 -7.10 11.04
CA MET A 206 2.87 -6.28 12.24
C MET A 206 2.14 -6.86 13.47
N GLY A 207 1.05 -7.60 13.26
CA GLY A 207 0.33 -8.27 14.34
C GLY A 207 1.04 -9.49 14.92
N TYR A 208 2.05 -10.03 14.22
CA TYR A 208 2.94 -11.09 14.71
C TYR A 208 4.16 -10.56 15.51
N MET A 209 4.44 -9.26 15.45
CA MET A 209 5.54 -8.60 16.17
C MET A 209 5.10 -8.13 17.56
#